data_f4134fd6b2eeca5a62121e89dd511472
#
_entry.id   f4134fd6b2eeca5a62121e89dd511472
#
_cell.length_a   1.000
_cell.length_b   1.000
_cell.length_c   1.000
_cell.angle_alpha   90.00
_cell.angle_beta   90.00
_cell.angle_gamma   90.00
#
_symmetry.space_group_name_H-M   'P 1'
#
loop_
_entity.id
_entity.type
_entity.pdbx_description
1 polymer ?
#
loop_
_entity_poly.entity_id
_entity_poly.type
_entity_poly.pdbx_seq_one_letter_code
_entity_poly.pdbx_strand_id
1 'polypeptide(L)'
;EIMPSLVGSEMCIRDRVKGDRRMAAFVHPRLGGKVLTANGYTTESYKPPLVNPYDVTTADQLMTRLPGEDLYSGMTPAQRAAQKLMEEYATLNDATTRREEWMAVQAIVTGTIPIVGEGVNEVIDFGFTNKITLSGENKWGGTKADILGNLGDWTDKVLTGGFANVDMAILGKEAKKKFFADANVQKMMDNRRMNMGEINPRDLPNGVKFLGHLTDPNLDLYAYGEVYYDDWTNPEEPATKPLIPDNAVILISSHPNYMMAYGACTYIEQASGLWVTSQTSRLLRSYVEHHPDRRMVELQAHP
;
A
#
# COMPACT_ATOMS: atom_id res chain seq x y z
N GLU A 1 -6.10 -9.21 -10.27
CA GLU A 1 -5.86 -10.52 -10.91
C GLU A 1 -4.58 -11.11 -10.32
N ILE A 2 -4.70 -12.24 -9.62
CA ILE A 2 -3.57 -12.91 -8.99
C ILE A 2 -2.84 -13.66 -10.11
N MET A 3 -1.67 -13.17 -10.52
CA MET A 3 -0.83 -13.96 -11.41
C MET A 3 -0.28 -15.18 -10.65
N PRO A 4 -0.44 -16.40 -11.16
CA PRO A 4 0.24 -17.54 -10.59
C PRO A 4 1.76 -17.32 -10.75
N SER A 5 2.48 -17.27 -9.63
CA SER A 5 3.95 -17.28 -9.68
C SER A 5 4.40 -18.54 -10.39
N LEU A 6 5.39 -18.42 -11.27
CA LEU A 6 6.03 -19.56 -11.90
C LEU A 6 6.45 -20.56 -10.81
N VAL A 7 5.93 -21.78 -10.91
CA VAL A 7 6.19 -22.88 -9.99
C VAL A 7 7.71 -23.06 -9.85
N GLY A 8 8.23 -22.88 -8.64
CA GLY A 8 9.61 -23.22 -8.30
C GLY A 8 10.59 -22.05 -8.12
N SER A 9 10.20 -20.80 -8.28
CA SER A 9 11.10 -19.69 -7.96
C SER A 9 10.59 -18.87 -6.76
N GLU A 10 11.40 -18.77 -5.74
CA GLU A 10 11.25 -17.83 -4.64
C GLU A 10 11.50 -16.37 -5.10
N MET A 11 11.58 -16.11 -6.40
CA MET A 11 11.90 -14.81 -6.98
C MET A 11 10.71 -14.25 -7.74
N CYS A 12 10.34 -13.00 -7.43
CA CYS A 12 9.45 -12.22 -8.27
C CYS A 12 10.26 -11.54 -9.37
N ILE A 13 9.75 -11.59 -10.60
CA ILE A 13 10.37 -10.95 -11.77
C ILE A 13 9.53 -9.72 -12.11
N ARG A 14 10.19 -8.58 -12.22
CA ARG A 14 9.57 -7.32 -12.63
C ARG A 14 10.15 -6.86 -13.93
N ASP A 15 9.32 -6.79 -14.95
CA ASP A 15 9.66 -6.21 -16.25
C ASP A 15 9.23 -4.74 -16.29
N ARG A 16 10.14 -3.87 -16.65
CA ARG A 16 9.88 -2.45 -16.84
C ARG A 16 9.94 -2.13 -18.31
N VAL A 17 8.80 -1.75 -18.88
CA VAL A 17 8.68 -1.28 -20.25
C VAL A 17 8.39 0.21 -20.24
N LYS A 18 9.23 1.02 -20.89
CA LYS A 18 8.95 2.45 -21.06
C LYS A 18 7.98 2.63 -22.22
N GLY A 19 6.81 3.21 -21.93
CA GLY A 19 5.83 3.56 -22.98
C GLY A 19 6.44 4.51 -24.02
N ASP A 20 6.02 4.35 -25.27
CA ASP A 20 6.45 5.19 -26.38
C ASP A 20 5.23 5.59 -27.21
N ARG A 21 5.03 6.90 -27.40
CA ARG A 21 3.94 7.44 -28.23
C ARG A 21 4.52 7.96 -29.55
N ARG A 22 5.27 7.12 -30.26
CA ARG A 22 5.81 7.47 -31.57
C ARG A 22 4.69 7.62 -32.59
N MET A 23 4.75 8.67 -33.38
CA MET A 23 3.86 8.85 -34.52
C MET A 23 4.40 8.08 -35.73
N ALA A 24 3.49 7.49 -36.49
CA ALA A 24 3.83 6.91 -37.80
C ALA A 24 4.34 8.00 -38.76
N ALA A 25 5.47 7.73 -39.41
CA ALA A 25 6.02 8.66 -40.38
C ALA A 25 5.22 8.60 -41.71
N PHE A 26 4.98 9.78 -42.32
CA PHE A 26 4.51 9.82 -43.68
C PHE A 26 5.62 9.33 -44.63
N VAL A 27 5.28 8.47 -45.55
CA VAL A 27 6.20 7.87 -46.53
C VAL A 27 5.65 8.08 -47.94
N HIS A 28 6.52 8.44 -48.88
CA HIS A 28 6.14 8.58 -50.28
C HIS A 28 5.68 7.20 -50.83
N PRO A 29 4.62 7.14 -51.67
CA PRO A 29 4.04 5.86 -52.14
C PRO A 29 5.04 4.91 -52.83
N ARG A 30 6.17 5.42 -53.32
CA ARG A 30 7.22 4.61 -53.97
C ARG A 30 8.35 4.19 -53.04
N LEU A 31 8.30 4.58 -51.74
CA LEU A 31 9.29 4.18 -50.75
C LEU A 31 8.69 3.17 -49.76
N GLY A 32 9.48 2.26 -49.32
CA GLY A 32 9.05 1.29 -48.26
C GLY A 32 8.71 1.98 -46.96
N GLY A 33 7.84 1.40 -46.14
CA GLY A 33 7.48 1.90 -44.82
C GLY A 33 8.69 2.01 -43.87
N LYS A 34 8.63 2.92 -42.90
CA LYS A 34 9.65 3.06 -41.87
C LYS A 34 9.40 2.05 -40.75
N VAL A 35 10.42 1.29 -40.38
CA VAL A 35 10.35 0.34 -39.27
C VAL A 35 10.21 1.09 -37.93
N LEU A 36 9.20 0.73 -37.14
CA LEU A 36 9.10 1.12 -35.74
C LEU A 36 9.84 0.08 -34.90
N THR A 37 10.97 0.48 -34.35
CA THR A 37 11.74 -0.37 -33.43
C THR A 37 11.00 -0.54 -32.11
N ALA A 38 10.91 -1.77 -31.61
CA ALA A 38 10.34 -2.03 -30.29
C ALA A 38 11.18 -1.35 -29.19
N ASN A 39 10.50 -0.90 -28.14
CA ASN A 39 11.20 -0.39 -26.97
C ASN A 39 11.89 -1.53 -26.22
N GLY A 40 13.08 -1.24 -25.68
CA GLY A 40 13.75 -2.14 -24.75
C GLY A 40 12.98 -2.25 -23.44
N TYR A 41 13.16 -3.34 -22.75
CA TYR A 41 12.66 -3.55 -21.39
C TYR A 41 13.82 -3.87 -20.46
N THR A 42 13.64 -3.61 -19.17
CA THR A 42 14.58 -3.99 -18.12
C THR A 42 13.87 -4.96 -17.20
N THR A 43 14.50 -6.11 -16.96
CA THR A 43 14.00 -7.14 -16.04
C THR A 43 14.80 -7.09 -14.76
N GLU A 44 14.13 -6.98 -13.64
CA GLU A 44 14.70 -7.09 -12.31
C GLU A 44 14.03 -8.23 -11.56
N SER A 45 14.82 -9.00 -10.83
CA SER A 45 14.33 -10.08 -9.97
C SER A 45 14.63 -9.77 -8.52
N TYR A 46 13.68 -10.06 -7.63
CA TYR A 46 13.87 -9.92 -6.19
C TYR A 46 13.19 -11.06 -5.44
N LYS A 47 13.67 -11.34 -4.23
CA LYS A 47 13.04 -12.31 -3.34
C LYS A 47 12.02 -11.57 -2.47
N PRO A 48 10.72 -11.96 -2.51
CA PRO A 48 9.72 -11.33 -1.66
C PRO A 48 10.03 -11.61 -0.18
N PRO A 49 9.87 -10.62 0.71
CA PRO A 49 10.13 -10.80 2.14
C PRO A 49 9.11 -11.75 2.75
N LEU A 50 9.52 -12.48 3.78
CA LEU A 50 8.59 -13.27 4.58
C LEU A 50 7.98 -12.40 5.66
N VAL A 51 6.66 -12.31 5.70
CA VAL A 51 5.86 -11.76 6.80
C VAL A 51 5.21 -12.95 7.50
N ASN A 52 5.59 -13.21 8.75
CA ASN A 52 5.13 -14.39 9.49
C ASN A 52 4.80 -14.05 10.95
N PRO A 53 3.75 -13.29 11.24
CA PRO A 53 3.27 -13.11 12.59
C PRO A 53 2.71 -14.43 13.13
N TYR A 54 2.95 -14.70 14.41
CA TYR A 54 2.40 -15.86 15.09
C TYR A 54 1.88 -15.50 16.49
N ASP A 55 0.96 -16.30 16.98
CA ASP A 55 0.44 -16.23 18.35
C ASP A 55 0.52 -17.60 19.02
N VAL A 56 0.55 -17.61 20.36
CA VAL A 56 0.76 -18.80 21.18
C VAL A 56 -0.32 -18.91 22.24
N THR A 57 -1.15 -19.94 22.13
CA THR A 57 -2.15 -20.26 23.15
C THR A 57 -1.63 -21.36 24.09
N THR A 58 -1.60 -21.06 25.41
CA THR A 58 -1.25 -22.02 26.47
C THR A 58 -2.48 -22.58 27.13
N ALA A 59 -2.33 -23.76 27.81
CA ALA A 59 -3.43 -24.42 28.53
C ALA A 59 -4.03 -23.52 29.62
N ASP A 60 -3.22 -22.74 30.34
CA ASP A 60 -3.69 -21.85 31.40
C ASP A 60 -4.65 -20.77 30.89
N GLN A 61 -4.43 -20.26 29.69
CA GLN A 61 -5.30 -19.26 29.07
C GLN A 61 -6.69 -19.83 28.75
N LEU A 62 -6.81 -21.12 28.48
CA LEU A 62 -8.08 -21.78 28.20
C LEU A 62 -8.87 -22.15 29.49
N MET A 63 -8.17 -22.27 30.61
CA MET A 63 -8.80 -22.52 31.90
C MET A 63 -9.39 -21.25 32.52
N THR A 64 -8.86 -20.09 32.14
CA THR A 64 -9.38 -18.81 32.58
C THR A 64 -10.50 -18.33 31.65
N ARG A 65 -11.40 -17.52 32.16
CA ARG A 65 -12.48 -16.91 31.39
C ARG A 65 -11.91 -15.91 30.39
N LEU A 66 -12.41 -15.95 29.16
CA LEU A 66 -11.99 -14.99 28.12
C LEU A 66 -12.56 -13.59 28.39
N PRO A 67 -11.88 -12.53 27.96
CA PRO A 67 -12.43 -11.17 27.98
C PRO A 67 -13.77 -11.11 27.23
N GLY A 68 -14.80 -10.52 27.86
CA GLY A 68 -16.15 -10.44 27.27
C GLY A 68 -17.02 -11.67 27.48
N GLU A 69 -16.51 -12.78 28.04
CA GLU A 69 -17.31 -13.93 28.40
C GLU A 69 -18.19 -13.63 29.63
N ASP A 70 -19.49 -13.98 29.55
CA ASP A 70 -20.43 -13.77 30.68
C ASP A 70 -19.95 -14.49 31.95
N LEU A 71 -20.24 -13.90 33.11
CA LEU A 71 -19.86 -14.42 34.43
C LEU A 71 -20.41 -15.83 34.66
N TYR A 72 -21.58 -16.11 34.14
CA TYR A 72 -22.28 -17.40 34.26
C TYR A 72 -22.24 -18.26 32.98
N SER A 73 -21.32 -17.93 32.05
CA SER A 73 -21.18 -18.69 30.83
C SER A 73 -20.74 -20.13 31.11
N GLY A 74 -21.45 -21.10 30.54
CA GLY A 74 -21.09 -22.50 30.60
C GLY A 74 -20.11 -22.95 29.52
N MET A 75 -19.30 -22.04 29.00
CA MET A 75 -18.35 -22.38 27.93
C MET A 75 -17.34 -23.41 28.41
N THR A 76 -17.17 -24.45 27.60
CA THR A 76 -16.14 -25.46 27.83
C THR A 76 -14.76 -24.95 27.36
N PRO A 77 -13.63 -25.49 27.87
CA PRO A 77 -12.31 -25.18 27.40
C PRO A 77 -12.12 -25.34 25.88
N ALA A 78 -12.81 -26.32 25.29
CA ALA A 78 -12.80 -26.58 23.85
C ALA A 78 -13.47 -25.42 23.06
N GLN A 79 -14.58 -24.90 23.57
CA GLN A 79 -15.27 -23.76 22.96
C GLN A 79 -14.44 -22.49 23.08
N ARG A 80 -13.79 -22.26 24.24
CA ARG A 80 -12.86 -21.15 24.41
C ARG A 80 -11.66 -21.26 23.44
N ALA A 81 -11.13 -22.48 23.25
CA ALA A 81 -10.04 -22.71 22.32
C ALA A 81 -10.45 -22.38 20.88
N ALA A 82 -11.67 -22.73 20.47
CA ALA A 82 -12.17 -22.40 19.14
C ALA A 82 -12.39 -20.89 18.94
N GLN A 83 -12.99 -20.22 19.93
CA GLN A 83 -13.17 -18.77 19.89
C GLN A 83 -11.83 -18.05 19.83
N LYS A 84 -10.89 -18.39 20.72
CA LYS A 84 -9.56 -17.78 20.77
C LYS A 84 -8.80 -17.97 19.45
N LEU A 85 -8.88 -19.15 18.83
CA LEU A 85 -8.27 -19.41 17.53
C LEU A 85 -8.81 -18.46 16.44
N MET A 86 -10.10 -18.18 16.44
CA MET A 86 -10.69 -17.24 15.49
C MET A 86 -10.26 -15.79 15.75
N GLU A 87 -10.16 -15.38 17.01
CA GLU A 87 -9.67 -14.05 17.41
C GLU A 87 -8.18 -13.86 17.06
N GLU A 88 -7.35 -14.88 17.33
CA GLU A 88 -5.94 -14.89 16.94
C GLU A 88 -5.78 -14.79 15.43
N TYR A 89 -6.55 -15.57 14.66
CA TYR A 89 -6.53 -15.48 13.20
C TYR A 89 -6.91 -14.09 12.69
N ALA A 90 -7.98 -13.50 13.22
CA ALA A 90 -8.39 -12.15 12.83
C ALA A 90 -7.29 -11.13 13.12
N THR A 91 -6.67 -11.21 14.30
CA THR A 91 -5.58 -10.32 14.72
C THR A 91 -4.35 -10.44 13.80
N LEU A 92 -3.93 -11.68 13.49
CA LEU A 92 -2.79 -11.94 12.59
C LEU A 92 -3.07 -11.47 11.17
N ASN A 93 -4.30 -11.71 10.68
CA ASN A 93 -4.71 -11.26 9.37
C ASN A 93 -4.73 -9.74 9.25
N ASP A 94 -5.22 -9.04 10.25
CA ASP A 94 -5.24 -7.57 10.29
C ASP A 94 -3.82 -7.00 10.38
N ALA A 95 -2.93 -7.61 11.16
CA ALA A 95 -1.53 -7.22 11.24
C ALA A 95 -0.81 -7.36 9.89
N THR A 96 -1.06 -8.47 9.19
CA THR A 96 -0.51 -8.72 7.84
C THR A 96 -1.06 -7.70 6.85
N THR A 97 -2.37 -7.41 6.89
CA THR A 97 -3.01 -6.41 6.01
C THR A 97 -2.40 -5.03 6.21
N ARG A 98 -2.18 -4.60 7.47
CA ARG A 98 -1.52 -3.30 7.75
C ARG A 98 -0.08 -3.26 7.22
N ARG A 99 0.65 -4.39 7.28
CA ARG A 99 2.00 -4.46 6.70
C ARG A 99 1.96 -4.33 5.18
N GLU A 100 1.06 -5.02 4.51
CA GLU A 100 0.88 -4.93 3.06
C GLU A 100 0.49 -3.51 2.64
N GLU A 101 -0.43 -2.87 3.37
CA GLU A 101 -0.84 -1.49 3.13
C GLU A 101 0.33 -0.51 3.32
N TRP A 102 1.11 -0.69 4.39
CA TRP A 102 2.32 0.09 4.61
C TRP A 102 3.33 -0.05 3.46
N MET A 103 3.55 -1.27 2.97
CA MET A 103 4.43 -1.53 1.82
C MET A 103 3.93 -0.82 0.56
N ALA A 104 2.63 -0.89 0.29
CA ALA A 104 2.01 -0.21 -0.85
C ALA A 104 2.17 1.32 -0.77
N VAL A 105 1.93 1.89 0.41
CA VAL A 105 2.12 3.34 0.64
C VAL A 105 3.58 3.74 0.48
N GLN A 106 4.54 2.97 1.03
CA GLN A 106 5.97 3.23 0.86
C GLN A 106 6.38 3.20 -0.62
N ALA A 107 5.91 2.21 -1.38
CA ALA A 107 6.15 2.13 -2.81
C ALA A 107 5.66 3.37 -3.56
N ILE A 108 4.46 3.87 -3.22
CA ILE A 108 3.85 5.03 -3.89
C ILE A 108 4.51 6.35 -3.45
N VAL A 109 4.79 6.53 -2.17
CA VAL A 109 5.31 7.79 -1.61
C VAL A 109 6.81 7.93 -1.85
N THR A 110 7.57 6.89 -1.56
CA THR A 110 9.04 6.93 -1.62
C THR A 110 9.61 6.27 -2.86
N GLY A 111 8.84 5.40 -3.53
CA GLY A 111 9.32 4.55 -4.62
C GLY A 111 10.30 3.48 -4.15
N THR A 112 10.39 3.27 -2.84
CA THR A 112 11.25 2.25 -2.23
C THR A 112 10.49 1.59 -1.08
N ILE A 113 10.69 0.28 -0.89
CA ILE A 113 10.17 -0.44 0.27
C ILE A 113 11.37 -0.88 1.12
N PRO A 114 11.60 -0.27 2.28
CA PRO A 114 12.61 -0.76 3.21
C PRO A 114 12.08 -2.00 3.93
N ILE A 115 12.78 -3.12 3.78
CA ILE A 115 12.48 -4.39 4.45
C ILE A 115 13.45 -4.50 5.62
N VAL A 116 13.03 -4.01 6.77
CA VAL A 116 13.80 -4.06 8.02
C VAL A 116 13.08 -4.96 9.01
N GLY A 117 13.79 -5.96 9.50
CA GLY A 117 13.27 -6.92 10.47
C GLY A 117 14.39 -7.75 11.08
N GLU A 118 14.05 -8.73 11.89
CA GLU A 118 15.04 -9.62 12.51
C GLU A 118 15.82 -10.40 11.42
N GLY A 119 17.11 -10.07 11.28
CA GLY A 119 18.00 -10.72 10.32
C GLY A 119 17.82 -10.31 8.86
N VAL A 120 16.94 -9.36 8.56
CA VAL A 120 16.69 -8.86 7.21
C VAL A 120 16.87 -7.34 7.17
N ASN A 121 17.69 -6.85 6.25
CA ASN A 121 17.86 -5.42 5.98
C ASN A 121 18.11 -5.23 4.48
N GLU A 122 17.02 -5.15 3.75
CA GLU A 122 17.00 -5.01 2.29
C GLU A 122 16.13 -3.83 1.89
N VAL A 123 16.33 -3.31 0.69
CA VAL A 123 15.50 -2.24 0.13
C VAL A 123 15.10 -2.61 -1.28
N ILE A 124 13.81 -2.67 -1.54
CA ILE A 124 13.29 -2.79 -2.91
C ILE A 124 13.16 -1.38 -3.47
N ASP A 125 13.92 -1.06 -4.54
CA ASP A 125 13.85 0.24 -5.21
C ASP A 125 13.10 0.11 -6.54
N PHE A 126 12.02 0.86 -6.68
CA PHE A 126 11.24 0.93 -7.91
C PHE A 126 11.80 1.94 -8.91
N GLY A 127 12.91 2.61 -8.61
CA GLY A 127 13.53 3.62 -9.48
C GLY A 127 12.58 4.79 -9.78
N PHE A 128 11.89 5.29 -8.77
CA PHE A 128 10.87 6.32 -8.90
C PHE A 128 11.52 7.69 -9.10
N THR A 129 11.27 8.36 -10.21
CA THR A 129 11.91 9.65 -10.57
C THR A 129 11.00 10.86 -10.31
N ASN A 130 9.68 10.68 -10.23
CA ASN A 130 8.73 11.78 -10.10
C ASN A 130 8.51 12.18 -8.63
N LYS A 131 9.57 12.56 -7.94
CA LYS A 131 9.51 13.11 -6.58
C LYS A 131 9.81 14.60 -6.64
N ILE A 132 8.91 15.43 -6.13
CA ILE A 132 9.06 16.88 -6.07
C ILE A 132 9.02 17.30 -4.61
N THR A 133 10.06 18.01 -4.17
CA THR A 133 10.11 18.56 -2.82
C THR A 133 10.08 20.09 -2.91
N LEU A 134 9.02 20.69 -2.40
CA LEU A 134 8.93 22.14 -2.31
C LEU A 134 9.79 22.65 -1.16
N SER A 135 10.53 23.74 -1.38
CA SER A 135 11.43 24.34 -0.41
C SER A 135 11.16 25.84 -0.22
N GLY A 136 11.58 26.38 0.91
CA GLY A 136 11.47 27.82 1.20
C GLY A 136 10.03 28.34 1.18
N GLU A 137 9.85 29.49 0.55
CA GLU A 137 8.59 30.22 0.46
C GLU A 137 7.55 29.56 -0.47
N ASN A 138 7.99 28.65 -1.34
CA ASN A 138 7.09 27.91 -2.25
C ASN A 138 6.37 26.74 -1.57
N LYS A 139 6.71 26.41 -0.32
CA LYS A 139 5.95 25.39 0.45
C LYS A 139 4.51 25.84 0.62
N TRP A 140 3.58 24.91 0.60
CA TRP A 140 2.19 25.19 0.89
C TRP A 140 2.03 25.86 2.26
N GLY A 141 1.39 27.02 2.27
CA GLY A 141 1.34 27.93 3.43
C GLY A 141 2.47 28.94 3.49
N GLY A 142 3.39 28.97 2.55
CA GLY A 142 4.40 30.02 2.37
C GLY A 142 3.83 31.23 1.62
N THR A 143 4.60 32.33 1.58
CA THR A 143 4.17 33.60 0.95
C THR A 143 4.06 33.54 -0.57
N LYS A 144 4.76 32.57 -1.21
CA LYS A 144 4.75 32.33 -2.67
C LYS A 144 4.13 30.98 -3.03
N ALA A 145 3.29 30.45 -2.13
CA ALA A 145 2.62 29.20 -2.39
C ALA A 145 1.59 29.37 -3.51
N ASP A 146 1.66 28.52 -4.52
CA ASP A 146 0.65 28.37 -5.57
C ASP A 146 0.21 26.93 -5.62
N ILE A 147 -0.85 26.62 -4.87
CA ILE A 147 -1.33 25.26 -4.72
C ILE A 147 -1.95 24.74 -6.01
N LEU A 148 -2.80 25.55 -6.65
CA LEU A 148 -3.51 25.14 -7.86
C LEU A 148 -2.55 25.03 -9.05
N GLY A 149 -1.62 25.99 -9.22
CA GLY A 149 -0.58 25.93 -10.22
C GLY A 149 0.31 24.69 -10.05
N ASN A 150 0.73 24.39 -8.81
CA ASN A 150 1.53 23.19 -8.54
C ASN A 150 0.80 21.90 -8.91
N LEU A 151 -0.51 21.77 -8.60
CA LEU A 151 -1.30 20.59 -8.97
C LEU A 151 -1.41 20.43 -10.50
N GLY A 152 -1.63 21.54 -11.22
CA GLY A 152 -1.63 21.57 -12.68
C GLY A 152 -0.29 21.11 -13.27
N ASP A 153 0.82 21.75 -12.86
CA ASP A 153 2.17 21.44 -13.33
C ASP A 153 2.55 19.98 -13.06
N TRP A 154 2.16 19.43 -11.91
CA TRP A 154 2.46 18.05 -11.57
C TRP A 154 1.64 17.07 -12.39
N THR A 155 0.37 17.40 -12.68
CA THR A 155 -0.49 16.59 -13.55
C THR A 155 0.07 16.56 -14.98
N ASP A 156 0.50 17.71 -15.50
CA ASP A 156 1.13 17.81 -16.81
C ASP A 156 2.46 17.06 -16.88
N LYS A 157 3.24 17.09 -15.80
CA LYS A 157 4.49 16.33 -15.71
C LYS A 157 4.25 14.82 -15.77
N VAL A 158 3.20 14.31 -15.13
CA VAL A 158 2.83 12.90 -15.20
C VAL A 158 2.34 12.55 -16.61
N LEU A 159 1.51 13.41 -17.22
CA LEU A 159 1.02 13.22 -18.58
C LEU A 159 2.18 13.18 -19.59
N THR A 160 3.14 14.09 -19.48
CA THR A 160 4.26 14.20 -20.41
C THR A 160 5.30 13.10 -20.19
N GLY A 161 5.59 12.74 -18.93
CA GLY A 161 6.63 11.77 -18.57
C GLY A 161 6.16 10.33 -18.55
N GLY A 162 4.92 10.09 -18.08
CA GLY A 162 4.34 8.76 -17.88
C GLY A 162 3.24 8.40 -18.89
N PHE A 163 2.79 9.37 -19.68
CA PHE A 163 1.66 9.22 -20.62
C PHE A 163 0.36 8.75 -19.95
N ALA A 164 0.21 9.03 -18.66
CA ALA A 164 -0.95 8.68 -17.87
C ALA A 164 -1.69 9.95 -17.42
N ASN A 165 -3.02 9.89 -17.44
CA ASN A 165 -3.83 10.95 -16.86
C ASN A 165 -3.94 10.70 -15.35
N VAL A 166 -3.74 11.75 -14.58
CA VAL A 166 -3.99 11.77 -13.13
C VAL A 166 -5.43 12.18 -12.90
N ASP A 167 -6.14 11.47 -12.07
CA ASP A 167 -7.53 11.73 -11.71
C ASP A 167 -7.78 11.76 -10.19
N MET A 168 -6.80 11.34 -9.39
CA MET A 168 -6.91 11.32 -7.94
C MET A 168 -5.71 12.00 -7.28
N ALA A 169 -5.98 12.78 -6.23
CA ALA A 169 -4.98 13.37 -5.36
C ALA A 169 -5.26 12.99 -3.89
N ILE A 170 -4.28 12.38 -3.23
CA ILE A 170 -4.37 12.02 -1.82
C ILE A 170 -3.54 13.00 -1.02
N LEU A 171 -4.17 13.65 -0.04
CA LEU A 171 -3.57 14.67 0.80
C LEU A 171 -3.29 14.13 2.20
N GLY A 172 -2.09 14.33 2.70
CA GLY A 172 -1.75 14.13 4.10
C GLY A 172 -2.45 15.17 5.00
N LYS A 173 -2.45 14.94 6.30
CA LYS A 173 -3.18 15.75 7.28
C LYS A 173 -2.83 17.24 7.25
N GLU A 174 -1.55 17.60 7.21
CA GLU A 174 -1.11 18.99 7.15
C GLU A 174 -1.25 19.59 5.75
N ALA A 175 -1.01 18.79 4.69
CA ALA A 175 -1.24 19.22 3.32
C ALA A 175 -2.71 19.59 3.10
N LYS A 176 -3.65 18.78 3.61
CA LYS A 176 -5.09 19.09 3.61
C LYS A 176 -5.40 20.41 4.28
N LYS A 177 -4.88 20.66 5.50
CA LYS A 177 -5.13 21.92 6.22
C LYS A 177 -4.66 23.13 5.42
N LYS A 178 -3.46 23.05 4.84
CA LYS A 178 -2.89 24.12 4.03
C LYS A 178 -3.68 24.35 2.73
N PHE A 179 -4.17 23.29 2.11
CA PHE A 179 -5.00 23.34 0.93
C PHE A 179 -6.30 24.18 1.22
N PHE A 180 -7.02 23.86 2.28
CA PHE A 180 -8.24 24.60 2.63
C PHE A 180 -7.98 26.01 3.19
N ALA A 181 -6.80 26.28 3.70
CA ALA A 181 -6.41 27.61 4.18
C ALA A 181 -5.96 28.56 3.05
N ASP A 182 -5.72 28.06 1.84
CA ASP A 182 -5.26 28.85 0.71
C ASP A 182 -6.37 29.78 0.18
N ALA A 183 -6.03 31.06 0.00
CA ALA A 183 -6.99 32.06 -0.43
C ALA A 183 -7.51 31.85 -1.87
N ASN A 184 -6.68 31.28 -2.76
CA ASN A 184 -7.08 31.01 -4.13
C ASN A 184 -8.03 29.82 -4.20
N VAL A 185 -7.78 28.79 -3.40
CA VAL A 185 -8.68 27.64 -3.24
C VAL A 185 -10.02 28.10 -2.67
N GLN A 186 -10.01 28.97 -1.63
CA GLN A 186 -11.26 29.50 -1.04
C GLN A 186 -12.05 30.36 -2.04
N LYS A 187 -11.39 31.22 -2.83
CA LYS A 187 -12.03 32.01 -3.88
C LYS A 187 -12.63 31.12 -4.97
N MET A 188 -11.97 30.04 -5.33
CA MET A 188 -12.49 29.07 -6.29
C MET A 188 -13.76 28.42 -5.79
N MET A 189 -13.82 28.07 -4.50
CA MET A 189 -14.98 27.48 -3.85
C MET A 189 -16.16 28.48 -3.71
N ASP A 190 -15.88 29.78 -3.55
CA ASP A 190 -16.91 30.80 -3.40
C ASP A 190 -17.50 31.32 -4.74
N ASN A 191 -16.98 30.83 -5.86
CA ASN A 191 -17.40 31.29 -7.19
C ASN A 191 -18.69 30.61 -7.66
N ARG A 192 -19.84 31.20 -7.28
CA ARG A 192 -21.18 30.69 -7.57
C ARG A 192 -21.59 30.70 -9.06
N ARG A 193 -20.78 31.30 -9.92
CA ARG A 193 -21.14 31.48 -11.34
C ARG A 193 -20.48 30.44 -12.28
N MET A 194 -19.43 29.78 -11.82
CA MET A 194 -18.74 28.74 -12.58
C MET A 194 -18.51 27.55 -11.66
N ASN A 195 -18.89 26.37 -12.09
CA ASN A 195 -18.64 25.14 -11.35
C ASN A 195 -17.16 24.72 -11.56
N MET A 196 -16.25 25.33 -10.79
CA MET A 196 -14.81 25.04 -10.84
C MET A 196 -14.39 23.90 -9.91
N GLY A 197 -15.35 23.31 -9.20
CA GLY A 197 -15.13 22.19 -8.29
C GLY A 197 -16.27 22.10 -7.26
N GLU A 198 -16.39 20.95 -6.67
CA GLU A 198 -17.32 20.66 -5.59
C GLU A 198 -16.58 20.11 -4.39
N ILE A 199 -16.79 20.71 -3.22
CA ILE A 199 -16.32 20.16 -1.95
C ILE A 199 -17.51 19.58 -1.22
N ASN A 200 -17.56 18.25 -1.22
CA ASN A 200 -18.61 17.49 -0.56
C ASN A 200 -17.95 16.36 0.26
N PRO A 201 -17.44 16.66 1.46
CA PRO A 201 -16.74 15.69 2.27
C PRO A 201 -17.63 14.51 2.63
N ARG A 202 -17.15 13.30 2.35
CA ARG A 202 -17.79 12.04 2.74
C ARG A 202 -16.76 11.13 3.38
N ASP A 203 -17.15 10.52 4.50
CA ASP A 203 -16.33 9.47 5.11
C ASP A 203 -16.52 8.17 4.32
N LEU A 204 -15.41 7.58 3.94
CA LEU A 204 -15.31 6.27 3.29
C LEU A 204 -14.78 5.24 4.29
N PRO A 205 -14.93 3.94 4.04
CA PRO A 205 -14.30 2.92 4.86
C PRO A 205 -12.79 3.12 5.01
N ASN A 206 -12.21 2.57 6.07
CA ASN A 206 -10.76 2.53 6.31
C ASN A 206 -10.07 3.90 6.41
N GLY A 207 -10.70 4.87 7.10
CA GLY A 207 -10.07 6.16 7.39
C GLY A 207 -9.88 7.09 6.19
N VAL A 208 -10.39 6.72 5.02
CA VAL A 208 -10.37 7.55 3.81
C VAL A 208 -11.50 8.57 3.86
N LYS A 209 -11.23 9.82 3.49
CA LYS A 209 -12.21 10.89 3.34
C LYS A 209 -12.16 11.45 1.93
N PHE A 210 -13.26 11.36 1.21
CA PHE A 210 -13.42 12.11 -0.01
C PHE A 210 -13.66 13.59 0.35
N LEU A 211 -12.90 14.49 -0.23
CA LEU A 211 -12.98 15.92 0.06
C LEU A 211 -13.81 16.67 -0.97
N GLY A 212 -13.68 16.31 -2.23
CA GLY A 212 -14.35 16.96 -3.32
C GLY A 212 -13.64 16.74 -4.65
N HIS A 213 -14.11 17.42 -5.68
CA HIS A 213 -13.59 17.37 -7.04
C HIS A 213 -13.12 18.75 -7.50
N LEU A 214 -11.94 18.79 -8.12
CA LEU A 214 -11.44 19.98 -8.84
C LEU A 214 -11.69 19.77 -10.34
N THR A 215 -12.29 20.75 -10.98
CA THR A 215 -12.54 20.67 -12.42
C THR A 215 -11.29 20.96 -13.23
N ASP A 216 -10.42 21.84 -12.73
CA ASP A 216 -9.14 22.18 -13.36
C ASP A 216 -8.05 22.28 -12.28
N PRO A 217 -7.06 21.38 -12.26
CA PRO A 217 -7.00 20.13 -13.03
C PRO A 217 -8.08 19.13 -12.58
N ASN A 218 -8.55 18.27 -13.47
CA ASN A 218 -9.62 17.29 -13.21
C ASN A 218 -9.15 16.23 -12.20
N LEU A 219 -9.32 16.51 -10.89
CA LEU A 219 -8.82 15.71 -9.79
C LEU A 219 -9.86 15.49 -8.70
N ASP A 220 -10.05 14.26 -8.32
CA ASP A 220 -10.76 13.87 -7.11
C ASP A 220 -9.82 13.97 -5.90
N LEU A 221 -10.21 14.73 -4.90
CA LEU A 221 -9.41 14.96 -3.71
C LEU A 221 -9.80 14.00 -2.59
N TYR A 222 -8.82 13.31 -2.07
CA TYR A 222 -8.94 12.40 -0.93
C TYR A 222 -8.01 12.82 0.20
N ALA A 223 -8.41 12.55 1.44
CA ALA A 223 -7.53 12.57 2.59
C ALA A 223 -7.51 11.18 3.21
N TYR A 224 -6.31 10.78 3.64
CA TYR A 224 -6.10 9.49 4.29
C TYR A 224 -5.45 9.73 5.65
N GLY A 225 -6.05 9.20 6.70
CA GLY A 225 -5.67 9.48 8.07
C GLY A 225 -5.30 8.25 8.90
N GLU A 226 -5.10 7.07 8.25
CA GLU A 226 -4.69 5.87 8.94
C GLU A 226 -3.29 5.98 9.55
N VAL A 227 -3.12 5.31 10.68
CA VAL A 227 -1.88 5.28 11.44
C VAL A 227 -1.48 3.84 11.72
N TYR A 228 -0.19 3.61 11.88
CA TYR A 228 0.36 2.33 12.30
C TYR A 228 1.26 2.48 13.52
N TYR A 229 1.39 1.41 14.27
CA TYR A 229 2.28 1.34 15.41
C TYR A 229 3.61 0.76 14.95
N ASP A 230 4.66 1.57 15.05
CA ASP A 230 6.02 1.20 14.64
C ASP A 230 6.81 0.78 15.88
N ASP A 231 6.92 -0.53 16.08
CA ASP A 231 7.67 -1.18 17.14
C ASP A 231 8.93 -1.92 16.61
N TRP A 232 9.16 -1.86 15.28
CA TRP A 232 10.29 -2.57 14.65
C TRP A 232 11.45 -1.66 14.23
N THR A 233 11.19 -0.38 13.94
CA THR A 233 12.26 0.57 13.56
C THR A 233 13.11 0.95 14.75
N ASN A 234 12.48 1.20 15.89
CA ASN A 234 13.12 1.44 17.18
C ASN A 234 12.34 0.73 18.28
N PRO A 235 12.68 -0.53 18.61
CA PRO A 235 11.96 -1.30 19.63
C PRO A 235 11.97 -0.69 21.02
N GLU A 236 12.98 0.14 21.34
CA GLU A 236 13.08 0.81 22.63
C GLU A 236 12.12 1.99 22.79
N GLU A 237 11.76 2.62 21.68
CA GLU A 237 10.83 3.77 21.64
C GLU A 237 9.77 3.58 20.55
N PRO A 238 8.81 2.68 20.77
CA PRO A 238 7.75 2.46 19.79
C PRO A 238 6.85 3.69 19.66
N ALA A 239 6.45 4.01 18.44
CA ALA A 239 5.67 5.21 18.14
C ALA A 239 4.56 4.96 17.14
N THR A 240 3.44 5.65 17.31
CA THR A 240 2.38 5.67 16.31
C THR A 240 2.74 6.65 15.20
N LYS A 241 2.80 6.19 13.96
CA LYS A 241 3.14 6.98 12.77
C LYS A 241 1.99 6.99 11.78
N PRO A 242 1.79 8.10 11.04
CA PRO A 242 0.82 8.10 9.95
C PRO A 242 1.34 7.25 8.78
N LEU A 243 0.45 6.52 8.11
CA LEU A 243 0.80 5.75 6.91
C LEU A 243 1.26 6.68 5.79
N ILE A 244 0.54 7.77 5.54
CA ILE A 244 0.97 8.83 4.60
C ILE A 244 1.60 9.97 5.40
N PRO A 245 2.80 10.45 5.05
CA PRO A 245 3.41 11.61 5.69
C PRO A 245 2.49 12.82 5.66
N ASP A 246 2.38 13.54 6.78
CA ASP A 246 1.44 14.65 6.97
C ASP A 246 1.51 15.74 5.89
N ASN A 247 2.71 16.00 5.36
CA ASN A 247 2.95 17.02 4.34
C ASN A 247 3.00 16.46 2.91
N ALA A 248 2.67 15.18 2.70
CA ALA A 248 2.71 14.56 1.39
C ALA A 248 1.43 14.87 0.58
N VAL A 249 1.64 15.01 -0.72
CA VAL A 249 0.58 15.04 -1.73
C VAL A 249 0.92 13.98 -2.77
N ILE A 250 0.01 13.06 -3.00
CA ILE A 250 0.22 11.94 -3.90
C ILE A 250 -0.78 12.08 -5.04
N LEU A 251 -0.27 12.14 -6.26
CA LEU A 251 -1.08 12.17 -7.47
C LEU A 251 -1.08 10.78 -8.11
N ILE A 252 -2.26 10.22 -8.30
CA ILE A 252 -2.46 8.85 -8.79
C ILE A 252 -3.48 8.87 -9.94
N SER A 253 -3.31 7.94 -10.87
CA SER A 253 -4.33 7.61 -11.85
C SER A 253 -5.18 6.45 -11.33
N SER A 254 -6.48 6.47 -11.53
CA SER A 254 -7.38 5.34 -11.19
C SER A 254 -7.28 4.17 -12.17
N HIS A 255 -6.63 4.36 -13.32
CA HIS A 255 -6.59 3.40 -14.41
C HIS A 255 -5.30 2.54 -14.52
N PRO A 256 -4.23 2.71 -13.71
CA PRO A 256 -3.10 1.80 -13.79
C PRO A 256 -3.44 0.46 -13.15
N ASN A 257 -2.92 -0.61 -13.74
CA ASN A 257 -2.98 -1.94 -13.15
C ASN A 257 -1.98 -2.03 -11.99
N TYR A 258 -2.35 -1.50 -10.83
CA TYR A 258 -1.60 -1.80 -9.62
C TYR A 258 -1.82 -3.26 -9.23
N MET A 259 -0.75 -3.96 -8.99
CA MET A 259 -0.78 -5.36 -8.62
C MET A 259 0.15 -5.59 -7.43
N MET A 260 -0.34 -6.27 -6.42
CA MET A 260 0.50 -6.85 -5.38
C MET A 260 0.80 -8.29 -5.77
N ALA A 261 2.09 -8.59 -5.95
CA ALA A 261 2.54 -9.93 -6.27
C ALA A 261 2.90 -10.66 -4.98
N TYR A 262 2.54 -11.94 -4.89
CA TYR A 262 2.86 -12.78 -3.75
C TYR A 262 3.78 -13.92 -4.18
N GLY A 263 4.82 -14.17 -3.38
CA GLY A 263 5.67 -15.35 -3.51
C GLY A 263 4.97 -16.60 -2.97
N ALA A 264 5.49 -17.77 -3.33
CA ALA A 264 4.99 -19.04 -2.81
C ALA A 264 5.49 -19.27 -1.38
N CYS A 265 4.62 -19.81 -0.52
CA CYS A 265 4.95 -20.20 0.85
C CYS A 265 5.40 -21.66 0.87
N THR A 266 6.61 -21.95 1.35
CA THR A 266 7.14 -23.30 1.51
C THR A 266 7.20 -23.67 3.00
N TYR A 267 6.64 -24.80 3.36
CA TYR A 267 6.54 -25.26 4.75
C TYR A 267 6.64 -26.78 4.86
N ILE A 268 6.86 -27.26 6.09
CA ILE A 268 6.79 -28.70 6.39
C ILE A 268 5.38 -29.05 6.82
N GLU A 269 4.74 -29.97 6.13
CA GLU A 269 3.44 -30.48 6.52
C GLU A 269 3.60 -31.44 7.72
N GLN A 270 2.92 -31.15 8.84
CA GLN A 270 3.06 -31.93 10.07
C GLN A 270 2.63 -33.40 9.91
N ALA A 271 1.62 -33.65 9.07
CA ALA A 271 1.08 -35.02 8.89
C ALA A 271 2.03 -35.94 8.12
N SER A 272 2.72 -35.40 7.10
CA SER A 272 3.61 -36.18 6.22
C SER A 272 5.09 -35.99 6.54
N GLY A 273 5.46 -34.91 7.24
CA GLY A 273 6.85 -34.50 7.44
C GLY A 273 7.57 -34.02 6.18
N LEU A 274 6.86 -33.83 5.07
CA LEU A 274 7.40 -33.44 3.78
C LEU A 274 7.33 -31.92 3.57
N TRP A 275 8.24 -31.41 2.75
CA TRP A 275 8.18 -30.03 2.29
C TRP A 275 7.07 -29.87 1.26
N VAL A 276 6.19 -28.91 1.49
CA VAL A 276 5.08 -28.55 0.61
C VAL A 276 5.19 -27.08 0.26
N THR A 277 5.00 -26.75 -1.01
CA THR A 277 4.94 -25.37 -1.49
C THR A 277 3.49 -25.02 -1.85
N SER A 278 2.96 -23.99 -1.24
CA SER A 278 1.61 -23.48 -1.49
C SER A 278 1.65 -22.15 -2.20
N GLN A 279 0.86 -22.03 -3.28
CA GLN A 279 0.72 -20.79 -4.07
C GLN A 279 -0.49 -20.00 -3.56
N THR A 280 -0.43 -19.52 -2.33
CA THR A 280 -1.48 -18.72 -1.71
C THR A 280 -0.90 -17.37 -1.29
N SER A 281 -1.72 -16.32 -1.36
CA SER A 281 -1.32 -15.00 -0.85
C SER A 281 -1.07 -15.01 0.65
N ARG A 282 -1.82 -15.85 1.38
CA ARG A 282 -1.72 -16.02 2.82
C ARG A 282 -1.92 -17.49 3.18
N LEU A 283 -1.04 -18.02 3.98
CA LEU A 283 -1.08 -19.39 4.47
C LEU A 283 -1.26 -19.38 5.99
N LEU A 284 -2.45 -19.76 6.45
CA LEU A 284 -2.73 -19.96 7.87
C LEU A 284 -2.31 -21.38 8.28
N ARG A 285 -1.55 -21.48 9.35
CA ARG A 285 -1.14 -22.74 9.94
C ARG A 285 -1.42 -22.74 11.45
N SER A 286 -1.90 -23.88 11.95
CA SER A 286 -2.02 -24.12 13.38
C SER A 286 -1.40 -25.47 13.71
N TYR A 287 -0.49 -25.50 14.65
CA TYR A 287 0.17 -26.72 15.10
C TYR A 287 0.36 -26.73 16.61
N VAL A 288 0.58 -27.92 17.17
CA VAL A 288 0.71 -28.13 18.61
C VAL A 288 2.14 -28.52 18.92
N GLU A 289 2.72 -27.88 19.91
CA GLU A 289 3.96 -28.29 20.55
C GLU A 289 3.63 -28.97 21.90
N HIS A 290 4.35 -30.04 22.24
CA HIS A 290 4.07 -30.84 23.41
C HIS A 290 5.01 -30.59 24.60
N HIS A 291 6.05 -29.77 24.44
CA HIS A 291 6.99 -29.45 25.52
C HIS A 291 7.41 -27.95 25.51
N PRO A 292 6.70 -27.05 26.20
CA PRO A 292 5.41 -27.21 26.93
C PRO A 292 4.22 -27.35 26.00
N ASP A 293 3.10 -27.90 26.51
CA ASP A 293 1.85 -28.02 25.72
C ASP A 293 1.32 -26.63 25.36
N ARG A 294 1.43 -26.29 24.07
CA ARG A 294 0.96 -25.02 23.53
C ARG A 294 0.51 -25.18 22.07
N ARG A 295 -0.43 -24.38 21.68
CA ARG A 295 -0.85 -24.26 20.27
C ARG A 295 -0.21 -23.01 19.69
N MET A 296 0.41 -23.17 18.55
CA MET A 296 0.93 -22.08 17.71
C MET A 296 -0.03 -21.84 16.57
N VAL A 297 -0.32 -20.58 16.31
CA VAL A 297 -1.05 -20.12 15.13
C VAL A 297 -0.18 -19.13 14.41
N GLU A 298 0.11 -19.36 13.14
CA GLU A 298 0.95 -18.49 12.33
C GLU A 298 0.28 -18.19 10.99
N LEU A 299 0.53 -17.00 10.47
CA LEU A 299 0.08 -16.57 9.17
C LEU A 299 1.30 -16.19 8.34
N GLN A 300 1.58 -16.96 7.29
CA GLN A 300 2.70 -16.72 6.38
C GLN A 300 2.21 -15.99 5.13
N ALA A 301 2.90 -14.93 4.75
CA ALA A 301 2.71 -14.21 3.50
C ALA A 301 4.06 -13.77 2.92
N HIS A 302 4.17 -13.73 1.60
CA HIS A 302 5.33 -13.23 0.86
C HIS A 302 4.89 -12.13 -0.11
N PRO A 303 4.49 -10.96 0.41
CA PRO A 303 4.02 -9.85 -0.40
C PRO A 303 5.12 -9.12 -1.15
#